data_1019237d9d4f7d18208b12d12c6a7d31
#
_entry.id   1019237d9d4f7d18208b12d12c6a7d31
#
_cell.length_a   1.000
_cell.length_b   1.000
_cell.length_c   1.000
_cell.angle_alpha   90.00
_cell.angle_beta   90.00
_cell.angle_gamma   90.00
#
_symmetry.space_group_name_H-M   'P 1'
#
loop_
_entity.id
_entity.type
_entity.pdbx_description
1 polymer ?
#
loop_
_entity_poly.entity_id
_entity_poly.type
_entity_poly.pdbx_seq_one_letter_code
_entity_poly.pdbx_strand_id
1 'polypeptide(L)'
;YEQNRDNVVVGARSALRAVDLARRQLQLAEQQVEINRRRLRSQELQRDVVSTQSIIDTENDLLAAENERDRSRTALRTSVLRYLLETDQLRVDDQGRLLKLGPR
;
A
#
# COMPACT_ATOMS: atom_id res chain seq x y z
N TYR A 1 27.44 14.95 11.85
CA TYR A 1 27.57 13.82 10.95
C TYR A 1 26.82 12.56 11.45
N GLU A 2 27.02 12.16 12.70
CA GLU A 2 26.33 11.04 13.31
C GLU A 2 24.82 11.25 13.36
N GLN A 3 24.40 12.47 13.64
CA GLN A 3 22.98 12.81 13.67
C GLN A 3 22.32 12.60 12.30
N ASN A 4 22.99 12.96 11.21
CA ASN A 4 22.44 12.74 9.87
C ASN A 4 22.29 11.25 9.56
N ARG A 5 23.25 10.45 9.95
CA ARG A 5 23.21 9.01 9.76
C ARG A 5 22.06 8.38 10.54
N ASP A 6 21.89 8.78 11.82
CA ASP A 6 20.81 8.29 12.66
C ASP A 6 19.45 8.68 12.07
N ASN A 7 19.33 9.91 11.55
CA ASN A 7 18.11 10.37 10.92
C ASN A 7 17.77 9.54 9.67
N VAL A 8 18.76 9.18 8.85
CA VAL A 8 18.57 8.36 7.66
C VAL A 8 18.14 6.95 8.04
N VAL A 9 18.74 6.35 9.06
CA VAL A 9 18.38 5.02 9.56
C VAL A 9 16.94 5.02 10.10
N VAL A 10 16.58 6.03 10.88
CA VAL A 10 15.21 6.19 11.40
C VAL A 10 14.23 6.36 10.25
N GLY A 11 14.58 7.16 9.23
CA GLY A 11 13.76 7.34 8.04
C GLY A 11 13.54 6.05 7.28
N ALA A 12 14.59 5.21 7.11
CA ALA A 12 14.49 3.93 6.44
C ALA A 12 13.57 2.96 7.20
N ARG A 13 13.69 2.92 8.53
CA ARG A 13 12.82 2.08 9.38
C ARG A 13 11.38 2.53 9.31
N SER A 14 11.15 3.85 9.35
CA SER A 14 9.81 4.43 9.24
C SER A 14 9.20 4.10 7.88
N ALA A 15 9.97 4.20 6.80
CA ALA A 15 9.53 3.86 5.46
C ALA A 15 9.17 2.38 5.35
N LEU A 16 9.93 1.48 5.99
CA LEU A 16 9.63 0.05 6.01
C LEU A 16 8.30 -0.23 6.72
N ARG A 17 8.05 0.44 7.85
CA ARG A 17 6.77 0.32 8.56
C ARG A 17 5.61 0.78 7.69
N ALA A 18 5.82 1.86 6.93
CA ALA A 18 4.81 2.38 6.01
C ALA A 18 4.49 1.37 4.91
N VAL A 19 5.50 0.67 4.39
CA VAL A 19 5.31 -0.41 3.40
C VAL A 19 4.48 -1.54 4.00
N ASP A 20 4.79 -1.99 5.20
CA ASP A 20 4.04 -3.04 5.88
C ASP A 20 2.58 -2.65 6.10
N LEU A 21 2.34 -1.43 6.56
CA LEU A 21 0.99 -0.91 6.77
C LEU A 21 0.22 -0.84 5.45
N ALA A 22 0.85 -0.32 4.40
CA ALA A 22 0.22 -0.20 3.09
C ALA A 22 -0.12 -1.58 2.51
N ARG A 23 0.75 -2.57 2.73
CA ARG A 23 0.50 -3.95 2.29
C ARG A 23 -0.72 -4.54 2.99
N ARG A 24 -0.84 -4.34 4.30
CA ARG A 24 -2.00 -4.81 5.07
C ARG A 24 -3.28 -4.13 4.62
N GLN A 25 -3.22 -2.83 4.36
CA GLN A 25 -4.37 -2.08 3.86
C GLN A 25 -4.82 -2.58 2.50
N LEU A 26 -3.87 -2.89 1.61
CA LEU A 26 -4.18 -3.46 0.31
C LEU A 26 -4.85 -4.83 0.45
N GLN A 27 -4.34 -5.69 1.34
CA GLN A 27 -4.94 -7.01 1.59
C GLN A 27 -6.38 -6.89 2.06
N LEU A 28 -6.64 -5.95 2.99
CA LEU A 28 -8.00 -5.70 3.48
C LEU A 28 -8.91 -5.19 2.37
N ALA A 29 -8.40 -4.29 1.52
CA ALA A 29 -9.16 -3.76 0.41
C ALA A 29 -9.49 -4.85 -0.62
N GLU A 30 -8.55 -5.75 -0.90
CA GLU A 30 -8.78 -6.88 -1.80
C GLU A 30 -9.83 -7.84 -1.23
N GLN A 31 -9.79 -8.10 0.07
CA GLN A 31 -10.80 -8.92 0.74
C GLN A 31 -12.18 -8.29 0.65
N GLN A 32 -12.25 -6.97 0.80
CA GLN A 32 -13.51 -6.25 0.71
C GLN A 32 -14.10 -6.32 -0.70
N VAL A 33 -13.27 -6.21 -1.73
CA VAL A 33 -13.69 -6.40 -3.11
C VAL A 33 -14.28 -7.80 -3.30
N GLU A 34 -13.60 -8.81 -2.80
CA GLU A 34 -14.04 -10.20 -2.95
C GLU A 34 -15.38 -10.44 -2.25
N ILE A 35 -15.54 -9.90 -1.04
CA ILE A 35 -16.79 -10.01 -0.28
C ILE A 35 -17.93 -9.37 -1.06
N ASN A 36 -17.72 -8.17 -1.60
CA ASN A 36 -18.75 -7.46 -2.35
C ASN A 36 -19.08 -8.15 -3.67
N ARG A 37 -18.09 -8.76 -4.34
CA ARG A 37 -18.32 -9.53 -5.56
C ARG A 37 -19.20 -10.76 -5.28
N ARG A 38 -18.93 -11.48 -4.19
CA ARG A 38 -19.72 -12.64 -3.79
C ARG A 38 -21.15 -12.23 -3.45
N ARG A 39 -21.31 -11.12 -2.74
CA ARG A 39 -22.60 -10.58 -2.39
C ARG A 39 -23.41 -10.24 -3.64
N LEU A 40 -22.78 -9.54 -4.59
CA LEU A 40 -23.45 -9.18 -5.84
C LEU A 40 -23.85 -10.42 -6.63
N ARG A 41 -22.95 -11.40 -6.74
CA ARG A 41 -23.25 -12.65 -7.44
C ARG A 41 -24.42 -13.39 -6.80
N SER A 42 -24.44 -13.43 -5.46
CA SER A 42 -25.53 -14.07 -4.72
C SER A 42 -26.85 -13.36 -4.95
N GLN A 43 -26.86 -12.01 -4.95
CA GLN A 43 -28.05 -11.23 -5.20
C GLN A 43 -28.57 -11.37 -6.64
N GLU A 44 -27.65 -11.45 -7.61
CA GLU A 44 -28.02 -11.66 -9.01
C GLU A 44 -28.68 -13.03 -9.22
N LEU A 45 -28.17 -14.06 -8.52
CA LEU A 45 -28.77 -15.40 -8.57
C LEU A 45 -30.14 -15.46 -7.91
N GLN A 46 -30.43 -14.53 -6.98
CA GLN A 46 -31.70 -14.44 -6.27
C GLN A 46 -32.52 -13.23 -6.71
N ARG A 47 -32.40 -12.87 -7.96
CA ARG A 47 -33.03 -11.66 -8.50
C ARG A 47 -34.54 -11.61 -8.30
N ASP A 48 -35.19 -12.77 -8.25
CA ASP A 48 -36.65 -12.86 -8.04
C ASP A 48 -37.06 -12.46 -6.63
N VAL A 49 -36.15 -12.54 -5.66
CA VAL A 49 -36.41 -12.27 -4.25
C VAL A 49 -35.78 -10.97 -3.78
N VAL A 50 -34.67 -10.58 -4.37
CA VAL A 50 -33.91 -9.38 -3.99
C VAL A 50 -34.36 -8.19 -4.85
N SER A 51 -34.56 -7.03 -4.20
CA SER A 51 -34.98 -5.82 -4.90
C SER A 51 -33.88 -5.30 -5.81
N THR A 52 -34.29 -4.65 -6.91
CA THR A 52 -33.37 -3.99 -7.84
C THR A 52 -32.53 -2.95 -7.11
N GLN A 53 -33.09 -2.23 -6.17
CA GLN A 53 -32.38 -1.21 -5.40
C GLN A 53 -31.24 -1.84 -4.59
N SER A 54 -31.46 -3.00 -3.98
CA SER A 54 -30.43 -3.71 -3.23
C SER A 54 -29.28 -4.13 -4.13
N ILE A 55 -29.57 -4.56 -5.34
CA ILE A 55 -28.53 -4.93 -6.34
C ILE A 55 -27.72 -3.71 -6.73
N ILE A 56 -28.38 -2.60 -7.00
CA ILE A 56 -27.69 -1.33 -7.35
C ILE A 56 -26.81 -0.87 -6.19
N ASP A 57 -27.29 -0.94 -4.96
CA ASP A 57 -26.52 -0.56 -3.78
C ASP A 57 -25.27 -1.43 -3.64
N THR A 58 -25.41 -2.74 -3.89
CA THR A 58 -24.27 -3.65 -3.84
C THR A 58 -23.27 -3.38 -4.98
N GLU A 59 -23.76 -3.03 -6.18
CA GLU A 59 -22.88 -2.64 -7.29
C GLU A 59 -22.10 -1.38 -6.94
N ASN A 60 -22.75 -0.40 -6.30
CA ASN A 60 -22.08 0.82 -5.86
C ASN A 60 -21.04 0.53 -4.78
N ASP A 61 -21.36 -0.37 -3.84
CA ASP A 61 -20.42 -0.81 -2.80
C ASP A 61 -19.20 -1.52 -3.41
N LEU A 62 -19.43 -2.35 -4.44
CA LEU A 62 -18.35 -3.01 -5.14
C LEU A 62 -17.45 -2.00 -5.84
N LEU A 63 -18.03 -1.01 -6.51
CA LEU A 63 -17.26 0.04 -7.18
C LEU A 63 -16.42 0.82 -6.17
N ALA A 64 -17.00 1.17 -5.02
CA ALA A 64 -16.29 1.87 -3.96
C ALA A 64 -15.14 1.02 -3.43
N ALA A 65 -15.36 -0.29 -3.25
CA ALA A 65 -14.32 -1.21 -2.80
C ALA A 65 -13.19 -1.36 -3.81
N GLU A 66 -13.52 -1.41 -5.10
CA GLU A 66 -12.51 -1.47 -6.17
C GLU A 66 -11.67 -0.20 -6.21
N ASN A 67 -12.30 0.96 -6.04
CA ASN A 67 -11.60 2.25 -5.99
C ASN A 67 -10.66 2.31 -4.78
N GLU A 68 -11.10 1.80 -3.63
CA GLU A 68 -10.27 1.75 -2.43
C GLU A 68 -9.09 0.80 -2.61
N ARG A 69 -9.31 -0.36 -3.25
CA ARG A 69 -8.23 -1.28 -3.60
C ARG A 69 -7.19 -0.59 -4.48
N ASP A 70 -7.64 0.16 -5.48
CA ASP A 70 -6.73 0.85 -6.41
C ASP A 70 -5.94 1.94 -5.69
N ARG A 71 -6.57 2.68 -4.77
CA ARG A 71 -5.89 3.66 -3.92
C ARG A 71 -4.84 2.99 -3.05
N SER A 72 -5.20 1.87 -2.43
CA SER A 72 -4.28 1.12 -1.56
C SER A 72 -3.10 0.57 -2.34
N ARG A 73 -3.33 0.13 -3.58
CA ARG A 73 -2.28 -0.33 -4.48
C ARG A 73 -1.31 0.79 -4.83
N THR A 74 -1.84 1.97 -5.14
CA THR A 74 -1.03 3.17 -5.41
C THR A 74 -0.25 3.59 -4.17
N ALA A 75 -0.89 3.56 -3.00
CA ALA A 75 -0.23 3.89 -1.74
C ALA A 75 0.91 2.93 -1.44
N LEU A 76 0.73 1.64 -1.72
CA LEU A 76 1.80 0.66 -1.55
C LEU A 76 2.97 0.95 -2.47
N ARG A 77 2.72 1.23 -3.74
CA ARG A 77 3.78 1.58 -4.70
C ARG A 77 4.55 2.82 -4.24
N THR A 78 3.85 3.83 -3.78
CA THR A 78 4.47 5.06 -3.26
C THR A 78 5.33 4.77 -2.04
N SER A 79 4.85 3.92 -1.13
CA SER A 79 5.59 3.52 0.07
C SER A 79 6.84 2.73 -0.29
N VAL A 80 6.76 1.82 -1.26
CA VAL A 80 7.90 1.04 -1.72
C VAL A 80 8.95 1.95 -2.35
N LEU A 81 8.54 2.89 -3.20
CA LEU A 81 9.46 3.85 -3.82
C LEU A 81 10.16 4.71 -2.76
N ARG A 82 9.40 5.15 -1.77
CA ARG A 82 9.95 5.93 -0.67
C ARG A 82 10.97 5.12 0.12
N TYR A 83 10.66 3.87 0.41
CA TYR A 83 11.58 2.97 1.10
C TYR A 83 12.87 2.78 0.29
N LEU A 84 12.76 2.58 -1.03
CA LEU A 84 13.91 2.42 -1.90
C LEU A 84 14.78 3.68 -1.94
N LEU A 85 14.15 4.86 -1.98
CA LEU A 85 14.86 6.13 -1.94
C LEU A 85 15.61 6.32 -0.63
N GLU A 86 14.96 6.01 0.49
CA GLU A 86 15.58 6.10 1.82
C GLU A 86 16.76 5.13 1.94
N THR A 87 16.60 3.92 1.44
CA THR A 87 17.65 2.91 1.45
C THR A 87 18.81 3.30 0.54
N ASP A 88 18.51 3.84 -0.63
CA ASP A 88 19.52 4.30 -1.57
C ASP A 88 20.33 5.47 -1.00
N GLN A 89 19.64 6.38 -0.32
CA GLN A 89 20.30 7.50 0.37
C GLN A 89 21.25 7.01 1.46
N LEU A 90 20.85 6.00 2.21
CA LEU A 90 21.69 5.38 3.22
C LEU A 90 22.95 4.76 2.58
N ARG A 91 22.78 4.08 1.45
CA ARG A 91 23.90 3.47 0.72
C ARG A 91 24.88 4.52 0.18
N VAL A 92 24.36 5.61 -0.37
CA VAL A 92 25.18 6.71 -0.88
C VAL A 92 25.98 7.34 0.27
N ASP A 93 25.36 7.51 1.43
CA ASP A 93 26.02 8.04 2.61
C ASP A 93 27.19 7.15 3.05
N ASP A 94 26.98 5.83 3.08
CA ASP A 94 28.03 4.86 3.41
C ASP A 94 29.15 4.86 2.38
N GLN A 95 28.84 4.95 1.10
CA GLN A 95 29.83 5.04 0.03
C GLN A 95 30.62 6.34 0.09
N GLY A 96 29.94 7.45 0.36
CA GLY A 96 30.58 8.73 0.55
C GLY A 96 31.55 8.72 1.73
N ARG A 97 31.17 8.01 2.79
CA ARG A 97 32.01 7.82 3.97
C ARG A 97 33.27 7.02 3.63
N LEU A 98 33.13 5.93 2.89
CA LEU A 98 34.27 5.13 2.45
C LEU A 98 35.21 5.92 1.57
N LEU A 99 34.69 6.74 0.68
CA LEU A 99 35.50 7.58 -0.19
C LEU A 99 36.30 8.63 0.58
N LYS A 100 35.72 9.16 1.68
CA LYS A 100 36.42 10.13 2.53
C LYS A 100 37.48 9.49 3.38
N LEU A 101 37.31 8.26 3.83
CA LEU A 101 38.23 7.56 4.72
C LEU A 101 39.21 6.70 3.96
N GLY A 102 38.91 6.36 2.73
CA GLY A 102 39.79 5.52 1.92
C GLY A 102 41.04 6.25 1.46
N PRO A 103 42.17 5.61 1.49
CA PRO A 103 43.38 6.18 0.89
C PRO A 103 43.25 6.24 -0.62
N ARG A 104 43.84 7.23 -1.20
CA ARG A 104 43.79 7.41 -2.64
C ARG A 104 45.15 7.41 -3.25
#